data_25b821924024b2afdfc701528c93aa46
#
_entry.id   25b821924024b2afdfc701528c93aa46
#
_cell.length_a   1.000
_cell.length_b   1.000
_cell.length_c   1.000
_cell.angle_alpha   90.00
_cell.angle_beta   90.00
_cell.angle_gamma   90.00
#
_symmetry.space_group_name_H-M   'P 1'
#
loop_
_entity.id
_entity.type
_entity.pdbx_description
1 polymer ?
#
loop_
_entity_poly.entity_id
_entity_poly.type
_entity_poly.pdbx_seq_one_letter_code
_entity_poly.pdbx_strand_id
1 'polypeptide(L)'
;MAKAIKTLKFAQKINKVFIIPNNLGMYFIGVWATCFLLSVGYASNLLLFMAILQFALFFWWMITAHADTSQFKIQSIFCEPFHAKSQTDLRIVWNNSDLISDLRILNIMNEKNEKYTVSISNPPRIEIKQRGIYHFKKLEIGLTTGFWLFKTWKYAPIELSISVYPEALKSPYDHKQNISLVQETSEVKTQHTQAVELDLQRDADEKTRANRINWKRFAQNGKLVERYGESGQQIQQTFDLDAVQSEDQLSFITYEIVAHFKQQQSWYLKHKNQVLGPFNISGNNKDELHQCLSLLAIHSW
;
A
#
# COMPACT_ATOMS: atom_id res chain seq x y z
N MET A 1 -0.19 -13.14 -15.59
CA MET A 1 0.80 -12.39 -16.40
C MET A 1 1.51 -11.39 -15.51
N ALA A 2 2.79 -11.59 -15.23
CA ALA A 2 3.60 -10.68 -14.42
C ALA A 2 3.74 -9.36 -15.18
N LYS A 3 3.11 -8.29 -14.68
CA LYS A 3 3.34 -6.93 -15.15
C LYS A 3 4.82 -6.59 -14.97
N ALA A 4 5.48 -6.34 -16.08
CA ALA A 4 6.88 -5.96 -16.17
C ALA A 4 7.20 -4.89 -15.13
N ILE A 5 8.12 -5.23 -14.22
CA ILE A 5 8.77 -4.29 -13.32
C ILE A 5 9.47 -3.28 -14.24
N LYS A 6 8.91 -2.08 -14.37
CA LYS A 6 9.60 -0.96 -14.99
C LYS A 6 10.81 -0.65 -14.13
N THR A 7 11.95 -1.22 -14.49
CA THR A 7 13.24 -0.81 -13.95
C THR A 7 13.50 0.61 -14.44
N LEU A 8 13.12 1.59 -13.63
CA LEU A 8 13.43 2.98 -13.86
C LEU A 8 14.96 3.13 -13.77
N LYS A 9 15.61 3.36 -14.92
CA LYS A 9 16.99 3.85 -14.95
C LYS A 9 16.95 5.27 -14.38
N PHE A 10 17.24 5.40 -13.09
CA PHE A 10 17.36 6.71 -12.45
C PHE A 10 18.53 7.46 -13.09
N ALA A 11 18.21 8.52 -13.84
CA ALA A 11 19.19 9.50 -14.26
C ALA A 11 19.80 10.15 -13.00
N GLN A 12 21.03 9.84 -12.70
CA GLN A 12 21.76 10.31 -11.53
C GLN A 12 22.08 11.81 -11.69
N LYS A 13 21.12 12.67 -11.40
CA LYS A 13 21.38 14.07 -11.14
C LYS A 13 22.12 14.17 -9.82
N ILE A 14 23.24 14.90 -9.79
CA ILE A 14 24.16 15.07 -8.66
C ILE A 14 23.39 15.13 -7.33
N ASN A 15 23.49 14.05 -6.55
CA ASN A 15 22.85 13.96 -5.24
C ASN A 15 23.67 14.82 -4.27
N LYS A 16 23.16 15.99 -3.92
CA LYS A 16 23.75 16.82 -2.87
C LYS A 16 23.67 16.07 -1.55
N VAL A 17 24.80 15.79 -0.94
CA VAL A 17 24.93 15.22 0.40
C VAL A 17 25.13 16.38 1.37
N PHE A 18 24.33 16.39 2.41
CA PHE A 18 24.45 17.33 3.52
C PHE A 18 25.09 16.62 4.69
N ILE A 19 26.03 17.30 5.38
CA ILE A 19 26.78 16.73 6.49
C ILE A 19 26.79 17.75 7.62
N ILE A 20 26.41 17.32 8.81
CA ILE A 20 26.47 18.13 10.03
C ILE A 20 27.06 17.27 11.15
N PRO A 21 28.00 17.78 11.96
CA PRO A 21 28.42 17.07 13.16
C PRO A 21 27.23 16.88 14.11
N ASN A 22 27.11 15.70 14.69
CA ASN A 22 26.11 15.44 15.73
C ASN A 22 26.64 15.86 17.10
N ASN A 23 25.93 15.54 18.18
CA ASN A 23 26.35 15.92 19.54
C ASN A 23 27.77 15.39 19.88
N LEU A 24 28.10 14.13 19.48
CA LEU A 24 29.43 13.58 19.70
C LEU A 24 30.49 14.32 18.87
N GLY A 25 30.15 14.68 17.61
CA GLY A 25 31.02 15.49 16.77
C GLY A 25 31.27 16.88 17.36
N MET A 26 30.25 17.49 17.97
CA MET A 26 30.39 18.78 18.64
C MET A 26 31.29 18.68 19.89
N TYR A 27 31.14 17.62 20.69
CA TYR A 27 32.06 17.36 21.82
C TYR A 27 33.49 17.16 21.34
N PHE A 28 33.67 16.43 20.24
CA PHE A 28 34.98 16.21 19.64
C PHE A 28 35.64 17.53 19.21
N ILE A 29 34.88 18.43 18.59
CA ILE A 29 35.33 19.79 18.23
C ILE A 29 35.70 20.58 19.49
N GLY A 30 34.90 20.50 20.56
CA GLY A 30 35.20 21.16 21.84
C GLY A 30 36.49 20.68 22.45
N VAL A 31 36.72 19.37 22.49
CA VAL A 31 38.00 18.79 22.98
C VAL A 31 39.17 19.25 22.14
N TRP A 32 39.00 19.21 20.78
CA TRP A 32 40.02 19.71 19.86
C TRP A 32 40.38 21.17 20.13
N ALA A 33 39.38 22.05 20.25
CA ALA A 33 39.60 23.47 20.50
C ALA A 33 40.33 23.70 21.84
N THR A 34 39.95 22.94 22.89
CA THR A 34 40.63 23.00 24.19
C THR A 34 42.08 22.57 24.09
N CYS A 35 42.36 21.45 23.45
CA CYS A 35 43.74 20.99 23.25
C CYS A 35 44.56 22.00 22.43
N PHE A 36 43.97 22.61 21.41
CA PHE A 36 44.63 23.62 20.59
C PHE A 36 44.96 24.89 21.43
N LEU A 37 43.99 25.41 22.20
CA LEU A 37 44.22 26.58 23.04
C LEU A 37 45.27 26.33 24.13
N LEU A 38 45.24 25.15 24.77
CA LEU A 38 46.23 24.76 25.76
C LEU A 38 47.63 24.62 25.11
N SER A 39 47.72 24.12 23.88
CA SER A 39 49.01 23.99 23.18
C SER A 39 49.67 25.35 22.95
N VAL A 40 48.91 26.37 22.61
CA VAL A 40 49.38 27.74 22.43
C VAL A 40 49.72 28.35 23.77
N GLY A 41 48.85 28.21 24.81
CA GLY A 41 49.09 28.78 26.12
C GLY A 41 50.30 28.24 26.87
N TYR A 42 50.59 26.93 26.74
CA TYR A 42 51.71 26.25 27.36
C TYR A 42 52.92 26.10 26.44
N ALA A 43 52.89 26.59 25.21
CA ALA A 43 53.90 26.42 24.18
C ALA A 43 54.33 24.94 24.02
N SER A 44 53.40 24.00 24.18
CA SER A 44 53.66 22.57 24.21
C SER A 44 53.53 21.96 22.82
N ASN A 45 54.68 21.54 22.25
CA ASN A 45 54.71 20.88 20.94
C ASN A 45 53.93 19.56 20.93
N LEU A 46 53.88 18.83 22.06
CA LEU A 46 53.10 17.58 22.18
C LEU A 46 51.59 17.82 22.06
N LEU A 47 51.08 18.83 22.77
CA LEU A 47 49.66 19.19 22.71
C LEU A 47 49.29 19.69 21.30
N LEU A 48 50.16 20.45 20.66
CA LEU A 48 49.96 20.92 19.30
C LEU A 48 49.90 19.74 18.32
N PHE A 49 50.81 18.78 18.45
CA PHE A 49 50.80 17.57 17.62
C PHE A 49 49.48 16.79 17.80
N MET A 50 49.01 16.59 19.03
CA MET A 50 47.76 15.93 19.34
C MET A 50 46.57 16.67 18.72
N ALA A 51 46.53 18.00 18.81
CA ALA A 51 45.45 18.82 18.20
C ALA A 51 45.45 18.67 16.66
N ILE A 52 46.62 18.69 16.01
CA ILE A 52 46.72 18.50 14.55
C ILE A 52 46.26 17.10 14.16
N LEU A 53 46.70 16.07 14.90
CA LEU A 53 46.29 14.68 14.63
C LEU A 53 44.76 14.52 14.76
N GLN A 54 44.18 15.07 15.83
CA GLN A 54 42.74 15.02 16.06
C GLN A 54 41.97 15.73 14.97
N PHE A 55 42.43 16.89 14.49
CA PHE A 55 41.84 17.60 13.36
C PHE A 55 41.89 16.77 12.07
N ALA A 56 43.04 16.15 11.79
CA ALA A 56 43.23 15.31 10.63
C ALA A 56 42.28 14.09 10.62
N LEU A 57 42.08 13.44 11.78
CA LEU A 57 41.17 12.34 11.96
C LEU A 57 39.72 12.80 11.79
N PHE A 58 39.33 13.95 12.34
CA PHE A 58 37.98 14.50 12.17
C PHE A 58 37.67 14.79 10.69
N PHE A 59 38.64 15.36 9.97
CA PHE A 59 38.49 15.65 8.55
C PHE A 59 38.41 14.36 7.73
N TRP A 60 39.25 13.36 8.06
CA TRP A 60 39.18 12.03 7.43
C TRP A 60 37.82 11.39 7.60
N TRP A 61 37.24 11.39 8.80
CA TRP A 61 35.92 10.85 9.06
C TRP A 61 34.80 11.62 8.35
N MET A 62 34.96 12.92 8.16
CA MET A 62 34.04 13.71 7.37
C MET A 62 34.05 13.28 5.88
N ILE A 63 35.23 13.03 5.33
CA ILE A 63 35.38 12.55 3.94
C ILE A 63 34.75 11.16 3.79
N THR A 64 35.00 10.24 4.71
CA THR A 64 34.39 8.90 4.68
C THR A 64 32.88 8.97 4.82
N ALA A 65 32.35 9.80 5.71
CA ALA A 65 30.91 10.01 5.86
C ALA A 65 30.25 10.53 4.57
N HIS A 66 30.93 11.42 3.85
CA HIS A 66 30.48 11.87 2.54
C HIS A 66 30.49 10.74 1.51
N ALA A 67 31.57 9.96 1.45
CA ALA A 67 31.72 8.85 0.51
C ALA A 67 30.65 7.79 0.73
N ASP A 68 30.42 7.34 1.97
CA ASP A 68 29.42 6.34 2.35
C ASP A 68 28.03 6.80 1.95
N THR A 69 27.66 8.04 2.30
CA THR A 69 26.34 8.59 1.98
C THR A 69 26.15 8.76 0.48
N SER A 70 27.20 9.13 -0.26
CA SER A 70 27.11 9.31 -1.72
C SER A 70 26.93 7.98 -2.45
N GLN A 71 27.56 6.91 -1.96
CA GLN A 71 27.49 5.57 -2.53
C GLN A 71 26.18 4.84 -2.21
N PHE A 72 25.47 5.24 -1.17
CA PHE A 72 24.21 4.64 -0.78
C PHE A 72 23.10 4.98 -1.79
N LYS A 73 22.72 4.02 -2.62
CA LYS A 73 21.76 4.21 -3.72
C LYS A 73 20.58 3.26 -3.58
N ILE A 74 19.43 3.73 -4.05
CA ILE A 74 18.23 2.92 -4.17
C ILE A 74 18.18 2.34 -5.57
N GLN A 75 18.00 1.04 -5.68
CA GLN A 75 17.78 0.36 -6.96
C GLN A 75 16.31 0.36 -7.34
N SER A 76 15.45 0.01 -6.42
CA SER A 76 14.01 -0.01 -6.63
C SER A 76 13.26 0.21 -5.32
N ILE A 77 12.06 0.75 -5.44
CA ILE A 77 11.13 0.94 -4.34
C ILE A 77 9.76 0.44 -4.79
N PHE A 78 9.11 -0.33 -3.95
CA PHE A 78 7.81 -0.91 -4.21
C PHE A 78 6.96 -0.86 -2.94
N CYS A 79 5.69 -0.50 -3.10
CA CYS A 79 4.70 -0.51 -2.04
C CYS A 79 3.41 -1.08 -2.59
N GLU A 80 2.81 -2.01 -1.87
CA GLU A 80 1.49 -2.52 -2.21
C GLU A 80 0.41 -1.51 -1.80
N PRO A 81 -0.71 -1.41 -2.54
CA PRO A 81 -1.84 -0.60 -2.12
C PRO A 81 -2.38 -1.08 -0.76
N PHE A 82 -2.84 -0.15 0.08
CA PHE A 82 -3.28 -0.47 1.43
C PHE A 82 -4.42 0.45 1.91
N HIS A 83 -5.06 0.10 3.01
CA HIS A 83 -6.12 0.89 3.62
C HIS A 83 -5.56 2.02 4.47
N ALA A 84 -6.25 3.17 4.48
CA ALA A 84 -5.92 4.31 5.33
C ALA A 84 -5.81 3.88 6.80
N LYS A 85 -4.92 4.54 7.56
CA LYS A 85 -4.58 4.25 8.96
C LYS A 85 -3.97 2.86 9.21
N SER A 86 -3.80 2.03 8.19
CA SER A 86 -3.04 0.79 8.30
C SER A 86 -1.57 1.02 7.97
N GLN A 87 -0.72 0.16 8.52
CA GLN A 87 0.70 0.14 8.19
C GLN A 87 0.95 -0.88 7.09
N THR A 88 1.73 -0.50 6.10
CA THR A 88 2.16 -1.40 5.03
C THR A 88 3.68 -1.45 4.91
N ASP A 89 4.18 -2.58 4.42
CA ASP A 89 5.59 -2.78 4.22
C ASP A 89 6.06 -2.08 2.94
N LEU A 90 7.12 -1.30 3.08
CA LEU A 90 7.78 -0.62 1.99
C LEU A 90 9.02 -1.43 1.57
N ARG A 91 8.96 -2.09 0.44
CA ARG A 91 10.09 -2.87 -0.08
C ARG A 91 11.06 -1.96 -0.81
N ILE A 92 12.21 -1.74 -0.21
CA ILE A 92 13.29 -0.93 -0.79
C ILE A 92 14.47 -1.84 -1.05
N VAL A 93 14.95 -1.87 -2.29
CA VAL A 93 16.16 -2.57 -2.67
C VAL A 93 17.30 -1.58 -2.70
N TRP A 94 18.28 -1.80 -1.83
CA TRP A 94 19.47 -0.97 -1.68
C TRP A 94 20.64 -1.53 -2.50
N ASN A 95 21.48 -0.65 -3.00
CA ASN A 95 22.71 -1.08 -3.70
C ASN A 95 23.80 -1.54 -2.71
N ASN A 96 23.81 -0.98 -1.50
CA ASN A 96 24.76 -1.31 -0.45
C ASN A 96 23.99 -1.59 0.84
N SER A 97 23.90 -2.87 1.22
CA SER A 97 23.15 -3.32 2.39
C SER A 97 23.88 -3.03 3.70
N ASP A 98 25.20 -2.86 3.67
CA ASP A 98 26.03 -2.74 4.88
C ASP A 98 25.75 -1.46 5.65
N LEU A 99 25.30 -0.41 4.95
CA LEU A 99 24.97 0.89 5.54
C LEU A 99 23.53 0.98 6.08
N ILE A 100 22.73 -0.07 5.95
CA ILE A 100 21.34 -0.08 6.45
C ILE A 100 21.30 0.05 7.98
N SER A 101 22.28 -0.50 8.68
CA SER A 101 22.40 -0.37 10.15
C SER A 101 22.54 1.08 10.62
N ASP A 102 23.11 1.93 9.78
CA ASP A 102 23.38 3.34 10.06
C ASP A 102 22.23 4.26 9.64
N LEU A 103 21.18 3.69 9.03
CA LEU A 103 19.98 4.43 8.63
C LEU A 103 19.22 4.93 9.88
N ARG A 104 18.94 6.23 9.93
CA ARG A 104 18.23 6.89 11.06
C ARG A 104 17.00 7.65 10.62
N ILE A 105 16.97 8.12 9.40
CA ILE A 105 15.86 8.91 8.86
C ILE A 105 15.50 8.35 7.49
N LEU A 106 14.24 8.01 7.33
CA LEU A 106 13.66 7.63 6.06
C LEU A 106 12.31 8.35 5.92
N ASN A 107 12.25 9.34 5.04
CA ASN A 107 11.02 10.07 4.78
C ASN A 107 10.73 10.08 3.29
N ILE A 108 9.47 9.91 2.92
CA ILE A 108 9.01 10.01 1.54
C ILE A 108 8.27 11.35 1.39
N MET A 109 8.54 12.05 0.30
CA MET A 109 7.94 13.35 0.02
C MET A 109 7.07 13.26 -1.23
N ASN A 110 5.84 13.80 -1.13
CA ASN A 110 4.96 13.93 -2.26
C ASN A 110 5.31 15.17 -3.12
N GLU A 111 4.53 15.40 -4.18
CA GLU A 111 4.69 16.57 -5.06
C GLU A 111 4.53 17.91 -4.33
N LYS A 112 3.74 17.95 -3.26
CA LYS A 112 3.50 19.13 -2.42
C LYS A 112 4.58 19.34 -1.36
N ASN A 113 5.66 18.53 -1.38
CA ASN A 113 6.72 18.47 -0.35
C ASN A 113 6.21 18.10 1.05
N GLU A 114 5.06 17.49 1.18
CA GLU A 114 4.62 16.90 2.44
C GLU A 114 5.47 15.68 2.77
N LYS A 115 5.92 15.61 4.01
CA LYS A 115 6.80 14.53 4.50
C LYS A 115 5.97 13.43 5.17
N TYR A 116 6.21 12.20 4.74
CA TYR A 116 5.66 10.99 5.34
C TYR A 116 6.82 10.18 5.92
N THR A 117 6.83 10.05 7.25
CA THR A 117 7.88 9.32 7.95
C THR A 117 7.66 7.83 7.76
N VAL A 118 8.73 7.15 7.37
CA VAL A 118 8.78 5.70 7.24
C VAL A 118 9.44 5.14 8.48
N SER A 119 8.79 4.19 9.14
CA SER A 119 9.39 3.49 10.29
C SER A 119 10.56 2.64 9.81
N ILE A 120 11.71 2.79 10.48
CA ILE A 120 12.92 2.02 10.19
C ILE A 120 12.82 0.67 10.88
N SER A 121 11.93 -0.17 10.40
CA SER A 121 11.81 -1.59 10.74
C SER A 121 12.37 -2.44 9.61
N ASN A 122 12.45 -3.73 9.79
CA ASN A 122 12.81 -4.66 8.72
C ASN A 122 11.63 -5.61 8.45
N PRO A 123 10.82 -5.38 7.40
CA PRO A 123 10.90 -4.30 6.39
C PRO A 123 10.46 -2.92 6.93
N PRO A 124 10.90 -1.81 6.28
CA PRO A 124 10.41 -0.48 6.58
C PRO A 124 8.91 -0.36 6.38
N ARG A 125 8.21 0.43 7.22
CA ARG A 125 6.75 0.58 7.17
C ARG A 125 6.33 2.02 7.01
N ILE A 126 5.27 2.21 6.21
CA ILE A 126 4.64 3.51 6.02
C ILE A 126 3.18 3.45 6.47
N GLU A 127 2.72 4.56 7.07
CA GLU A 127 1.34 4.78 7.44
C GLU A 127 0.84 6.07 6.81
N ILE A 128 -0.30 6.03 6.15
CA ILE A 128 -0.96 7.21 5.58
C ILE A 128 -2.38 7.27 6.13
N LYS A 129 -2.74 8.41 6.72
CA LYS A 129 -4.00 8.57 7.45
C LYS A 129 -5.21 8.82 6.54
N GLN A 130 -4.98 9.44 5.39
CA GLN A 130 -6.04 9.81 4.47
C GLN A 130 -5.99 8.92 3.23
N ARG A 131 -7.16 8.58 2.70
CA ARG A 131 -7.28 7.88 1.42
C ARG A 131 -6.89 8.77 0.25
N GLY A 132 -6.53 8.17 -0.86
CA GLY A 132 -6.21 8.89 -2.10
C GLY A 132 -5.09 8.23 -2.89
N ILE A 133 -4.75 8.85 -4.01
CA ILE A 133 -3.59 8.46 -4.80
C ILE A 133 -2.46 9.43 -4.47
N TYR A 134 -1.36 8.88 -3.97
CA TYR A 134 -0.17 9.64 -3.58
C TYR A 134 0.94 9.42 -4.59
N HIS A 135 1.47 10.51 -5.13
CA HIS A 135 2.63 10.50 -6.02
C HIS A 135 3.84 11.03 -5.26
N PHE A 136 4.80 10.16 -5.01
CA PHE A 136 6.02 10.50 -4.31
C PHE A 136 7.15 10.70 -5.30
N LYS A 137 7.86 11.84 -5.17
CA LYS A 137 8.95 12.24 -6.08
C LYS A 137 10.33 12.22 -5.44
N LYS A 138 10.39 12.26 -4.10
CA LYS A 138 11.66 12.35 -3.37
C LYS A 138 11.64 11.43 -2.16
N LEU A 139 12.77 10.82 -1.90
CA LEU A 139 13.06 10.09 -0.67
C LEU A 139 14.21 10.78 0.06
N GLU A 140 13.99 11.15 1.30
CA GLU A 140 15.01 11.68 2.21
C GLU A 140 15.60 10.50 2.97
N ILE A 141 16.91 10.34 2.86
CA ILE A 141 17.66 9.28 3.51
C ILE A 141 18.66 9.95 4.44
N GLY A 142 18.58 9.66 5.73
CA GLY A 142 19.51 10.15 6.73
C GLY A 142 20.29 9.00 7.36
N LEU A 143 21.61 9.13 7.37
CA LEU A 143 22.54 8.18 7.93
C LEU A 143 23.32 8.82 9.09
N THR A 144 23.80 7.99 10.01
CA THR A 144 24.79 8.40 11.00
C THR A 144 26.08 7.64 10.70
N THR A 145 27.05 8.33 10.11
CA THR A 145 28.28 7.76 9.57
C THR A 145 29.51 8.49 10.10
N GLY A 146 30.70 8.10 9.64
CA GLY A 146 31.94 8.75 10.07
C GLY A 146 32.22 8.56 11.55
N PHE A 147 32.26 7.30 12.03
CA PHE A 147 32.44 6.95 13.43
C PHE A 147 31.37 7.56 14.36
N TRP A 148 30.13 7.70 13.81
CA TRP A 148 28.97 8.30 14.49
C TRP A 148 29.15 9.78 14.88
N LEU A 149 30.14 10.44 14.33
CA LEU A 149 30.37 11.87 14.58
C LEU A 149 29.50 12.76 13.69
N PHE A 150 29.05 12.25 12.54
CA PHE A 150 28.32 13.03 11.56
C PHE A 150 26.93 12.47 11.30
N LYS A 151 25.99 13.39 11.20
CA LYS A 151 24.66 13.17 10.69
C LYS A 151 24.64 13.62 9.23
N THR A 152 24.42 12.69 8.33
CA THR A 152 24.40 12.97 6.90
C THR A 152 23.03 12.69 6.34
N TRP A 153 22.60 13.46 5.34
CA TRP A 153 21.39 13.17 4.62
C TRP A 153 21.47 13.57 3.16
N LYS A 154 20.68 12.91 2.36
CA LYS A 154 20.50 13.22 0.95
C LYS A 154 19.06 12.98 0.49
N TYR A 155 18.72 13.59 -0.64
CA TYR A 155 17.46 13.41 -1.31
C TYR A 155 17.67 12.57 -2.57
N ALA A 156 17.01 11.42 -2.65
CA ALA A 156 17.00 10.58 -3.84
C ALA A 156 15.70 10.83 -4.61
N PRO A 157 15.76 11.10 -5.93
CA PRO A 157 14.56 11.16 -6.75
C PRO A 157 13.96 9.76 -6.84
N ILE A 158 12.64 9.67 -6.68
CA ILE A 158 11.87 8.44 -6.83
C ILE A 158 10.61 8.73 -7.64
N GLU A 159 10.04 7.71 -8.26
CA GLU A 159 8.71 7.76 -8.84
C GLU A 159 7.90 6.60 -8.25
N LEU A 160 7.15 6.90 -7.21
CA LEU A 160 6.33 5.92 -6.52
C LEU A 160 4.90 6.44 -6.44
N SER A 161 3.96 5.68 -7.00
CA SER A 161 2.53 5.95 -6.88
C SER A 161 1.90 4.90 -5.98
N ILE A 162 1.23 5.35 -4.93
CA ILE A 162 0.57 4.47 -3.96
C ILE A 162 -0.91 4.82 -3.92
N SER A 163 -1.77 3.82 -4.07
CA SER A 163 -3.20 3.96 -3.85
C SER A 163 -3.52 3.59 -2.41
N VAL A 164 -4.06 4.54 -1.66
CA VAL A 164 -4.51 4.35 -0.28
C VAL A 164 -6.02 4.26 -0.29
N TYR A 165 -6.54 3.09 0.05
CA TYR A 165 -7.96 2.80 0.07
C TYR A 165 -8.62 3.36 1.33
N PRO A 166 -9.94 3.58 1.33
CA PRO A 166 -10.66 3.91 2.55
C PRO A 166 -10.44 2.84 3.63
N GLU A 167 -10.54 3.24 4.88
CA GLU A 167 -10.49 2.31 6.01
C GLU A 167 -11.69 1.37 5.94
N ALA A 168 -11.47 0.06 6.08
CA ALA A 168 -12.56 -0.92 6.10
C ALA A 168 -13.10 -1.08 7.54
N LEU A 169 -14.11 -0.30 7.89
CA LEU A 169 -14.73 -0.32 9.22
C LEU A 169 -16.11 -0.98 9.18
N LYS A 170 -16.30 -1.97 10.05
CA LYS A 170 -17.64 -2.50 10.31
C LYS A 170 -18.39 -1.45 11.12
N SER A 171 -19.44 -0.86 10.52
CA SER A 171 -20.28 0.11 11.23
C SER A 171 -20.92 -0.56 12.47
N PRO A 172 -20.81 0.06 13.66
CA PRO A 172 -21.56 -0.40 14.82
C PRO A 172 -23.06 -0.10 14.72
N TYR A 173 -23.45 0.79 13.80
CA TYR A 173 -24.85 1.13 13.55
C TYR A 173 -25.39 0.29 12.40
N ASP A 174 -26.57 -0.27 12.61
CA ASP A 174 -27.33 -0.99 11.58
C ASP A 174 -27.81 0.03 10.52
N HIS A 175 -26.87 0.51 9.69
CA HIS A 175 -27.14 1.46 8.60
C HIS A 175 -27.99 0.84 7.46
N LYS A 176 -28.59 -0.35 7.72
CA LYS A 176 -29.53 -0.96 6.79
C LYS A 176 -30.70 -0.05 6.41
N GLN A 177 -30.94 1.03 7.17
CA GLN A 177 -32.02 1.95 6.92
C GLN A 177 -31.69 3.13 6.00
N ASN A 178 -30.41 3.49 5.78
CA ASN A 178 -30.06 4.69 5.00
C ASN A 178 -29.17 4.46 3.79
N ILE A 179 -28.51 3.33 3.71
CA ILE A 179 -28.05 2.87 2.41
C ILE A 179 -29.29 2.23 1.84
N SER A 180 -30.03 2.98 1.03
CA SER A 180 -30.96 2.35 0.11
C SER A 180 -30.11 1.34 -0.64
N LEU A 181 -30.07 0.11 -0.11
CA LEU A 181 -30.02 -1.05 -0.95
C LEU A 181 -31.13 -0.76 -1.95
N VAL A 182 -30.77 -0.09 -3.02
CA VAL A 182 -31.61 -0.10 -4.20
C VAL A 182 -31.60 -1.56 -4.59
N GLN A 183 -32.43 -2.34 -3.90
CA GLN A 183 -33.16 -3.36 -4.56
C GLN A 183 -34.03 -2.63 -5.62
N GLU A 184 -33.35 -1.89 -6.52
CA GLU A 184 -33.81 -1.90 -7.87
C GLU A 184 -33.64 -3.36 -8.29
N THR A 185 -34.66 -4.14 -8.03
CA THR A 185 -35.16 -4.99 -9.10
C THR A 185 -35.23 -4.08 -10.32
N SER A 186 -34.08 -3.68 -10.87
CA SER A 186 -33.99 -3.36 -12.27
C SER A 186 -34.46 -4.64 -12.89
N GLU A 187 -35.77 -4.64 -13.17
CA GLU A 187 -36.32 -5.36 -14.28
C GLU A 187 -35.47 -4.96 -15.50
N VAL A 188 -34.20 -5.45 -15.54
CA VAL A 188 -33.65 -5.80 -16.82
C VAL A 188 -34.70 -6.78 -17.31
N LYS A 189 -35.58 -6.30 -18.17
CA LYS A 189 -36.39 -7.10 -19.06
C LYS A 189 -35.48 -7.98 -19.91
N THR A 190 -34.79 -8.89 -19.31
CA THR A 190 -34.61 -10.19 -19.86
C THR A 190 -36.01 -10.79 -19.75
N GLN A 191 -36.78 -10.69 -20.85
CA GLN A 191 -37.91 -11.56 -21.10
C GLN A 191 -37.43 -13.00 -20.90
N HIS A 192 -37.48 -13.49 -19.73
CA HIS A 192 -37.49 -14.86 -19.25
C HIS A 192 -37.14 -14.80 -17.77
N THR A 193 -38.10 -14.68 -16.97
CA THR A 193 -38.61 -15.74 -16.10
C THR A 193 -39.43 -15.12 -14.99
N GLN A 194 -40.71 -15.04 -15.17
CA GLN A 194 -41.58 -15.24 -14.04
C GLN A 194 -41.08 -16.52 -13.35
N ALA A 195 -40.57 -16.39 -12.14
CA ALA A 195 -40.41 -17.52 -11.24
C ALA A 195 -41.84 -17.93 -10.80
N VAL A 196 -42.59 -18.42 -11.73
CA VAL A 196 -43.57 -19.43 -11.42
C VAL A 196 -42.71 -20.60 -10.92
N GLU A 197 -43.04 -21.11 -9.75
CA GLU A 197 -42.71 -22.45 -9.28
C GLU A 197 -43.23 -23.47 -10.30
N LEU A 198 -42.76 -23.38 -11.54
CA LEU A 198 -42.87 -24.42 -12.51
C LEU A 198 -41.71 -25.37 -12.16
N ASP A 199 -42.10 -26.40 -11.47
CA ASP A 199 -41.47 -27.70 -11.41
C ASP A 199 -41.14 -28.12 -12.87
N LEU A 200 -40.12 -27.47 -13.47
CA LEU A 200 -39.63 -27.78 -14.83
C LEU A 200 -38.98 -29.16 -14.76
N GLN A 201 -39.87 -30.12 -14.77
CA GLN A 201 -39.53 -31.52 -14.93
C GLN A 201 -39.27 -31.74 -16.40
N ARG A 202 -38.05 -32.00 -16.76
CA ARG A 202 -37.68 -32.53 -18.07
C ARG A 202 -37.44 -34.00 -17.90
N ASP A 203 -38.00 -34.80 -18.75
CA ASP A 203 -37.71 -36.21 -18.81
C ASP A 203 -36.20 -36.36 -19.03
N ALA A 204 -35.55 -37.14 -18.18
CA ALA A 204 -34.11 -37.31 -18.26
C ALA A 204 -33.77 -38.18 -19.47
N ASP A 205 -32.87 -37.69 -20.33
CA ASP A 205 -32.32 -38.45 -21.42
C ASP A 205 -31.30 -39.49 -20.94
N GLU A 206 -31.08 -40.56 -21.71
CA GLU A 206 -30.10 -41.61 -21.39
C GLU A 206 -28.67 -41.10 -21.10
N LYS A 207 -28.36 -39.87 -21.46
CA LYS A 207 -27.08 -39.23 -21.23
C LYS A 207 -26.99 -38.41 -19.92
N THR A 208 -28.08 -38.36 -19.13
CA THR A 208 -28.12 -37.57 -17.90
C THR A 208 -27.27 -38.22 -16.79
N ARG A 209 -26.33 -37.47 -16.21
CA ARG A 209 -25.47 -38.00 -15.15
C ARG A 209 -26.29 -38.40 -13.92
N ALA A 210 -25.98 -39.54 -13.33
CA ALA A 210 -26.71 -40.14 -12.19
C ALA A 210 -26.88 -39.21 -10.98
N ASN A 211 -25.96 -38.27 -10.77
CA ASN A 211 -26.00 -37.29 -9.68
C ASN A 211 -27.04 -36.14 -9.90
N ARG A 212 -27.58 -36.00 -11.14
CA ARG A 212 -28.62 -35.03 -11.46
C ARG A 212 -30.03 -35.63 -11.45
N ILE A 213 -30.16 -36.91 -11.20
CA ILE A 213 -31.44 -37.59 -11.20
C ILE A 213 -32.11 -37.42 -9.82
N ASN A 214 -33.39 -37.06 -9.81
CA ASN A 214 -34.19 -37.02 -8.60
C ASN A 214 -34.67 -38.41 -8.23
N TRP A 215 -33.83 -39.18 -7.56
CA TRP A 215 -34.11 -40.57 -7.15
C TRP A 215 -35.35 -40.69 -6.26
N LYS A 216 -35.69 -39.68 -5.47
CA LYS A 216 -36.89 -39.69 -4.63
C LYS A 216 -38.15 -39.72 -5.45
N ARG A 217 -38.23 -39.00 -6.54
CA ARG A 217 -39.36 -38.96 -7.47
C ARG A 217 -39.41 -40.21 -8.38
N PHE A 218 -38.22 -40.67 -8.79
CA PHE A 218 -38.14 -41.96 -9.52
C PHE A 218 -38.75 -43.09 -8.67
N ALA A 219 -38.47 -43.17 -7.39
CA ALA A 219 -39.03 -44.16 -6.48
C ALA A 219 -40.57 -44.03 -6.33
N GLN A 220 -41.14 -42.85 -6.50
CA GLN A 220 -42.58 -42.60 -6.39
C GLN A 220 -43.36 -42.88 -7.70
N ASN A 221 -42.82 -42.47 -8.84
CA ASN A 221 -43.58 -42.40 -10.09
C ASN A 221 -42.94 -43.24 -11.23
N GLY A 222 -41.78 -43.90 -11.00
CA GLY A 222 -41.10 -44.69 -12.01
C GLY A 222 -40.52 -43.92 -13.22
N LYS A 223 -40.59 -42.55 -13.21
CA LYS A 223 -40.08 -41.71 -14.26
C LYS A 223 -38.76 -41.05 -13.86
N LEU A 224 -37.79 -41.13 -14.71
CA LEU A 224 -36.50 -40.46 -14.53
C LEU A 224 -36.68 -38.95 -14.78
N VAL A 225 -36.50 -38.17 -13.73
CA VAL A 225 -36.62 -36.72 -13.76
C VAL A 225 -35.27 -36.11 -13.41
N GLU A 226 -34.77 -35.25 -14.26
CA GLU A 226 -33.54 -34.50 -13.99
C GLU A 226 -33.81 -33.42 -12.96
N ARG A 227 -32.94 -33.39 -11.94
CA ARG A 227 -32.94 -32.32 -10.95
C ARG A 227 -32.17 -31.15 -11.51
N TYR A 228 -32.88 -30.15 -12.01
CA TYR A 228 -32.24 -28.84 -12.24
C TYR A 228 -31.92 -28.26 -10.86
N GLY A 229 -30.60 -28.08 -10.63
CA GLY A 229 -30.18 -27.34 -9.44
C GLY A 229 -30.86 -25.97 -9.50
N GLU A 230 -31.53 -25.61 -8.43
CA GLU A 230 -31.82 -24.20 -8.20
C GLU A 230 -30.51 -23.46 -8.46
N SER A 231 -30.42 -22.74 -9.56
CA SER A 231 -29.45 -21.66 -9.66
C SER A 231 -29.87 -20.72 -8.53
N GLY A 232 -29.25 -20.87 -7.37
CA GLY A 232 -29.49 -19.98 -6.26
C GLY A 232 -29.45 -18.57 -6.85
N GLN A 233 -30.51 -17.81 -6.68
CA GLN A 233 -30.51 -16.41 -7.03
C GLN A 233 -29.30 -15.84 -6.31
N GLN A 234 -28.21 -15.64 -7.02
CA GLN A 234 -27.09 -14.89 -6.51
C GLN A 234 -27.66 -13.50 -6.26
N ILE A 235 -27.89 -13.17 -5.00
CA ILE A 235 -28.28 -11.82 -4.63
C ILE A 235 -27.15 -10.92 -5.08
N GLN A 236 -27.36 -10.28 -6.24
CA GLN A 236 -26.37 -9.38 -6.80
C GLN A 236 -26.50 -8.06 -6.05
N GLN A 237 -25.51 -7.76 -5.24
CA GLN A 237 -25.51 -6.53 -4.45
C GLN A 237 -24.90 -5.40 -5.27
N THR A 238 -25.60 -4.27 -5.34
CA THR A 238 -25.11 -3.06 -6.02
C THR A 238 -24.78 -2.01 -4.96
N PHE A 239 -23.56 -1.51 -4.97
CA PHE A 239 -23.10 -0.42 -4.12
C PHE A 239 -23.18 0.90 -4.88
N ASP A 240 -23.98 1.84 -4.40
CA ASP A 240 -24.16 3.16 -5.01
C ASP A 240 -23.20 4.17 -4.38
N LEU A 241 -22.14 4.56 -5.12
CA LEU A 241 -21.19 5.56 -4.67
C LEU A 241 -21.77 6.98 -4.76
N ASP A 242 -22.71 7.22 -5.66
CA ASP A 242 -23.29 8.55 -5.85
C ASP A 242 -24.16 8.96 -4.64
N ALA A 243 -24.59 7.97 -3.85
CA ALA A 243 -25.36 8.18 -2.61
C ALA A 243 -24.47 8.41 -1.37
N VAL A 244 -23.16 8.27 -1.49
CA VAL A 244 -22.21 8.40 -0.37
C VAL A 244 -21.97 9.87 -0.06
N GLN A 245 -22.20 10.27 1.19
CA GLN A 245 -22.06 11.65 1.67
C GLN A 245 -21.03 11.79 2.81
N SER A 246 -20.46 10.69 3.31
CA SER A 246 -19.52 10.72 4.42
C SER A 246 -18.42 9.65 4.31
N GLU A 247 -17.27 9.90 4.96
CA GLU A 247 -16.18 8.92 5.07
C GLU A 247 -16.61 7.62 5.75
N ASP A 248 -17.50 7.70 6.74
CA ASP A 248 -17.96 6.52 7.46
C ASP A 248 -18.79 5.60 6.55
N GLN A 249 -19.65 6.18 5.69
CA GLN A 249 -20.40 5.41 4.69
C GLN A 249 -19.46 4.74 3.68
N LEU A 250 -18.44 5.46 3.24
CA LEU A 250 -17.45 4.92 2.31
C LEU A 250 -16.63 3.80 2.96
N SER A 251 -16.24 3.96 4.21
CA SER A 251 -15.54 2.95 4.99
C SER A 251 -16.38 1.68 5.17
N PHE A 252 -17.68 1.85 5.37
CA PHE A 252 -18.63 0.73 5.44
C PHE A 252 -18.76 0.01 4.09
N ILE A 253 -18.94 0.74 2.99
CA ILE A 253 -18.99 0.14 1.64
C ILE A 253 -17.67 -0.62 1.34
N THR A 254 -16.54 -0.05 1.71
CA THR A 254 -15.25 -0.72 1.56
C THR A 254 -15.19 -2.03 2.34
N TYR A 255 -15.72 -2.04 3.57
CA TYR A 255 -15.81 -3.26 4.38
C TYR A 255 -16.69 -4.32 3.71
N GLU A 256 -17.89 -3.94 3.24
CA GLU A 256 -18.82 -4.85 2.57
C GLU A 256 -18.22 -5.43 1.28
N ILE A 257 -17.59 -4.62 0.45
CA ILE A 257 -16.90 -5.09 -0.78
C ILE A 257 -15.81 -6.12 -0.44
N VAL A 258 -15.00 -5.85 0.59
CA VAL A 258 -13.97 -6.80 1.03
C VAL A 258 -14.59 -8.08 1.59
N ALA A 259 -15.72 -7.99 2.29
CA ALA A 259 -16.47 -9.14 2.80
C ALA A 259 -17.02 -10.00 1.65
N HIS A 260 -17.68 -9.37 0.65
CA HIS A 260 -18.17 -10.06 -0.54
C HIS A 260 -17.04 -10.74 -1.34
N PHE A 261 -15.89 -10.06 -1.46
CA PHE A 261 -14.71 -10.66 -2.09
C PHE A 261 -14.26 -11.93 -1.37
N LYS A 262 -14.18 -11.90 -0.04
CA LYS A 262 -13.81 -13.08 0.77
C LYS A 262 -14.83 -14.22 0.67
N GLN A 263 -16.11 -13.88 0.52
CA GLN A 263 -17.20 -14.85 0.35
C GLN A 263 -17.36 -15.35 -1.09
N GLN A 264 -16.50 -14.89 -2.01
CA GLN A 264 -16.56 -15.20 -3.44
C GLN A 264 -17.90 -14.83 -4.10
N GLN A 265 -18.55 -13.81 -3.58
CA GLN A 265 -19.80 -13.30 -4.15
C GLN A 265 -19.48 -12.20 -5.17
N SER A 266 -20.32 -12.10 -6.22
CA SER A 266 -20.20 -11.02 -7.20
C SER A 266 -20.97 -9.78 -6.73
N TRP A 267 -20.47 -8.60 -7.10
CA TRP A 267 -21.10 -7.33 -6.80
C TRP A 267 -21.01 -6.34 -7.97
N TYR A 268 -21.80 -5.30 -7.90
CA TYR A 268 -21.79 -4.16 -8.82
C TYR A 268 -21.46 -2.88 -8.09
N LEU A 269 -20.88 -1.93 -8.79
CA LEU A 269 -20.57 -0.60 -8.29
C LEU A 269 -21.24 0.43 -9.19
N LYS A 270 -22.08 1.31 -8.64
CA LYS A 270 -22.65 2.43 -9.38
C LYS A 270 -21.83 3.69 -9.09
N HIS A 271 -21.34 4.33 -10.13
CA HIS A 271 -20.58 5.57 -10.05
C HIS A 271 -20.89 6.46 -11.25
N LYS A 272 -21.23 7.73 -11.02
CA LYS A 272 -21.63 8.71 -12.06
C LYS A 272 -22.74 8.18 -12.96
N ASN A 273 -23.79 7.63 -12.35
CA ASN A 273 -24.92 6.99 -13.04
C ASN A 273 -24.54 5.82 -13.97
N GLN A 274 -23.33 5.31 -13.90
CA GLN A 274 -22.91 4.11 -14.62
C GLN A 274 -22.79 2.93 -13.65
N VAL A 275 -23.30 1.79 -14.05
CA VAL A 275 -23.14 0.54 -13.29
C VAL A 275 -21.93 -0.19 -13.83
N LEU A 276 -20.93 -0.36 -12.98
CA LEU A 276 -19.70 -1.06 -13.25
C LEU A 276 -19.75 -2.46 -12.65
N GLY A 277 -19.27 -3.44 -13.37
CA GLY A 277 -19.28 -4.84 -12.94
C GLY A 277 -20.00 -5.75 -13.94
N PRO A 278 -20.29 -6.99 -13.57
CA PRO A 278 -20.05 -7.58 -12.24
C PRO A 278 -18.58 -7.81 -11.93
N PHE A 279 -18.19 -7.53 -10.68
CA PHE A 279 -16.88 -7.82 -10.14
C PHE A 279 -16.87 -9.21 -9.50
N ASN A 280 -15.70 -9.86 -9.46
CA ASN A 280 -15.47 -11.16 -8.83
C ASN A 280 -16.28 -12.35 -9.43
N ILE A 281 -16.54 -12.32 -10.74
CA ILE A 281 -17.27 -13.40 -11.42
C ILE A 281 -16.53 -14.74 -11.35
N SER A 282 -15.20 -14.70 -11.49
CA SER A 282 -14.36 -15.91 -11.53
C SER A 282 -13.90 -16.39 -10.15
N GLY A 283 -14.34 -15.73 -9.09
CA GLY A 283 -13.91 -16.00 -7.72
C GLY A 283 -12.41 -15.72 -7.50
N ASN A 284 -12.09 -14.72 -6.68
CA ASN A 284 -10.72 -14.42 -6.26
C ASN A 284 -9.85 -13.58 -7.24
N ASN A 285 -10.45 -12.79 -8.11
CA ASN A 285 -9.69 -11.86 -8.97
C ASN A 285 -9.28 -10.59 -8.20
N LYS A 286 -8.06 -10.59 -7.66
CA LYS A 286 -7.51 -9.46 -6.90
C LYS A 286 -7.39 -8.16 -7.72
N ASP A 287 -7.18 -8.27 -9.02
CA ASP A 287 -7.06 -7.10 -9.91
C ASP A 287 -8.38 -6.35 -10.00
N GLU A 288 -9.52 -7.06 -10.06
CA GLU A 288 -10.85 -6.46 -10.03
C GLU A 288 -11.14 -5.77 -8.69
N LEU A 289 -10.79 -6.42 -7.58
CA LEU A 289 -10.91 -5.80 -6.26
C LEU A 289 -10.09 -4.51 -6.18
N HIS A 290 -8.82 -4.52 -6.65
CA HIS A 290 -7.98 -3.33 -6.66
C HIS A 290 -8.55 -2.22 -7.55
N GLN A 291 -9.13 -2.54 -8.69
CA GLN A 291 -9.82 -1.54 -9.54
C GLN A 291 -10.99 -0.90 -8.81
N CYS A 292 -11.85 -1.71 -8.18
CA CYS A 292 -12.98 -1.24 -7.40
C CYS A 292 -12.53 -0.34 -6.24
N LEU A 293 -11.56 -0.78 -5.43
CA LEU A 293 -11.04 -0.02 -4.30
C LEU A 293 -10.31 1.28 -4.74
N SER A 294 -9.68 1.29 -5.92
CA SER A 294 -9.05 2.50 -6.45
C SER A 294 -10.08 3.57 -6.84
N LEU A 295 -11.24 3.18 -7.34
CA LEU A 295 -12.35 4.12 -7.58
C LEU A 295 -12.85 4.73 -6.27
N LEU A 296 -12.97 3.93 -5.20
CA LEU A 296 -13.32 4.41 -3.87
C LEU A 296 -12.28 5.39 -3.31
N ALA A 297 -10.99 5.16 -3.59
CA ALA A 297 -9.92 6.05 -3.13
C ALA A 297 -10.00 7.45 -3.76
N ILE A 298 -10.47 7.54 -5.01
CA ILE A 298 -10.54 8.80 -5.78
C ILE A 298 -11.90 9.50 -5.57
N HIS A 299 -12.92 8.76 -5.12
CA HIS A 299 -14.25 9.31 -4.99
C HIS A 299 -14.27 10.56 -4.11
N SER A 300 -14.79 11.68 -4.65
CA SER A 300 -15.04 12.93 -3.93
C SER A 300 -16.52 13.24 -4.02
N TRP A 301 -17.17 13.53 -2.90
CA TRP A 301 -18.55 14.03 -2.86
C TRP A 301 -18.64 15.52 -3.15
#